data_d2f14d9246a3cc50e292a61975a530bd
#
_entry.id   d2f14d9246a3cc50e292a61975a530bd
#
_cell.length_a   1.000
_cell.length_b   1.000
_cell.length_c   1.000
_cell.angle_alpha   90.00
_cell.angle_beta   90.00
_cell.angle_gamma   90.00
#
_symmetry.space_group_name_H-M   'P 1'
#
loop_
_entity.id
_entity.type
_entity.pdbx_description
1 polymer ?
#
loop_
_entity_poly.entity_id
_entity_poly.type
_entity_poly.pdbx_seq_one_letter_code
_entity_poly.pdbx_strand_id
1 'polypeptide(L)'
;ALYHLLIHPNILQDVNGEYPAMESDKIMTTKGDRYTVFSLWDTYRNVHQLLTLVYPERQMEMVRTMLDMYREHGWLPKWELYGRETLTMEGDPSIPVIVDTWMKGLRDFDVDLAYEAMYKSATLPGAKNLMRPDNDDYMSKGYVPLREQYDNSVSHALEYYIADFALSRFAEALGKKKDAEMFYKRSLGYKHYYSKEFGTFRPILPDGTFYSPFNPRQGENFEPNPGFHEGSAWNYSFYVPHDVYGLAKLMGGKNPFIKKLQMVFDEGLYDPANEPDIAYAHLFSYFRGEEWRTQKETQRLLDKYFTTKPNGIPGNDDTGTMSAWAIFYMIGF
;
A
#
# COMPACT_ATOMS: atom_id res chain seq x y z
N ALA A 1 13.39 16.77 -4.11
CA ALA A 1 12.16 16.00 -4.04
C ALA A 1 11.49 15.85 -5.43
N LEU A 2 11.02 16.95 -6.09
CA LEU A 2 10.30 16.83 -7.38
C LEU A 2 11.11 16.11 -8.47
N TYR A 3 12.43 16.32 -8.54
CA TYR A 3 13.31 15.62 -9.47
C TYR A 3 13.32 14.10 -9.18
N HIS A 4 13.44 13.71 -7.91
CA HIS A 4 13.47 12.28 -7.52
C HIS A 4 12.14 11.58 -7.82
N LEU A 5 11.01 12.25 -7.64
CA LEU A 5 9.68 11.73 -7.98
C LEU A 5 9.56 11.26 -9.44
N LEU A 6 10.36 11.83 -10.34
CA LEU A 6 10.28 11.56 -11.78
C LEU A 6 11.38 10.64 -12.30
N ILE A 7 12.26 10.12 -11.44
CA ILE A 7 13.32 9.18 -11.82
C ILE A 7 12.72 7.80 -12.13
N HIS A 8 11.78 7.35 -11.31
CA HIS A 8 11.08 6.08 -11.47
C HIS A 8 9.55 6.28 -11.40
N PRO A 9 8.77 5.42 -12.07
CA PRO A 9 9.13 4.43 -13.09
C PRO A 9 9.80 5.02 -14.31
N ASN A 10 10.67 4.22 -14.97
CA ASN A 10 11.40 4.61 -16.19
C ASN A 10 10.62 4.22 -17.44
N ILE A 11 10.97 4.84 -18.58
CA ILE A 11 10.56 4.38 -19.90
C ILE A 11 11.43 3.18 -20.29
N LEU A 12 10.80 2.09 -20.71
CA LEU A 12 11.46 0.83 -21.08
C LEU A 12 11.71 0.70 -22.57
N GLN A 13 10.79 1.24 -23.42
CA GLN A 13 10.87 1.03 -24.86
C GLN A 13 12.03 1.80 -25.51
N ASP A 14 12.49 1.28 -26.65
CA ASP A 14 13.38 1.96 -27.57
C ASP A 14 12.68 3.10 -28.33
N VAL A 15 13.44 3.90 -29.07
CA VAL A 15 12.94 5.06 -29.84
C VAL A 15 11.92 4.70 -30.93
N ASN A 16 11.92 3.45 -31.39
CA ASN A 16 10.94 2.91 -32.34
C ASN A 16 9.70 2.30 -31.66
N GLY A 17 9.62 2.37 -30.32
CA GLY A 17 8.53 1.83 -29.52
C GLY A 17 8.63 0.34 -29.18
N GLU A 18 9.73 -0.32 -29.52
CA GLU A 18 9.94 -1.75 -29.19
C GLU A 18 10.34 -1.92 -27.74
N TYR A 19 9.78 -2.96 -27.08
CA TYR A 19 10.08 -3.31 -25.68
C TYR A 19 9.92 -4.82 -25.45
N PRO A 20 10.63 -5.43 -24.48
CA PRO A 20 10.39 -6.82 -24.09
C PRO A 20 9.06 -6.96 -23.34
N ALA A 21 8.25 -7.94 -23.74
CA ALA A 21 7.00 -8.25 -23.06
C ALA A 21 7.26 -8.79 -21.65
N MET A 22 6.28 -8.59 -20.75
CA MET A 22 6.34 -9.07 -19.38
C MET A 22 6.55 -10.60 -19.33
N GLU A 23 7.53 -11.06 -18.53
CA GLU A 23 7.90 -12.48 -18.35
C GLU A 23 8.16 -13.23 -19.65
N SER A 24 8.66 -12.54 -20.69
CA SER A 24 8.85 -13.12 -22.03
C SER A 24 10.01 -12.45 -22.76
N ASP A 25 10.63 -13.20 -23.67
CA ASP A 25 11.64 -12.67 -24.62
C ASP A 25 11.00 -12.13 -25.91
N LYS A 26 9.66 -12.09 -25.98
CA LYS A 26 8.93 -11.56 -27.13
C LYS A 26 9.05 -10.04 -27.15
N ILE A 27 9.42 -9.51 -28.32
CA ILE A 27 9.42 -8.06 -28.53
C ILE A 27 8.01 -7.59 -28.94
N MET A 28 7.52 -6.60 -28.23
CA MET A 28 6.25 -5.91 -28.47
C MET A 28 6.52 -4.47 -28.93
N THR A 29 5.49 -3.79 -29.35
CA THR A 29 5.58 -2.38 -29.77
C THR A 29 4.46 -1.58 -29.12
N THR A 30 4.79 -0.40 -28.59
CA THR A 30 3.83 0.57 -28.07
C THR A 30 3.83 1.86 -28.87
N LYS A 31 2.71 2.61 -28.81
CA LYS A 31 2.62 3.97 -29.35
C LYS A 31 2.74 5.03 -28.23
N GLY A 32 2.50 4.64 -26.99
CA GLY A 32 2.66 5.48 -25.80
C GLY A 32 3.92 5.12 -25.03
N ASP A 33 4.02 5.58 -23.81
CA ASP A 33 5.13 5.27 -22.92
C ASP A 33 4.90 3.92 -22.21
N ARG A 34 5.84 2.99 -22.37
CA ARG A 34 5.91 1.76 -21.60
C ARG A 34 6.83 1.95 -20.42
N TYR A 35 6.25 1.93 -19.22
CA TYR A 35 6.99 2.10 -17.98
C TYR A 35 7.52 0.79 -17.42
N THR A 36 8.58 0.87 -16.60
CA THR A 36 9.21 -0.22 -15.84
C THR A 36 9.75 0.31 -14.51
N VAL A 37 10.15 -0.58 -13.62
CA VAL A 37 10.57 -0.29 -12.25
C VAL A 37 9.40 0.24 -11.43
N PHE A 38 8.40 -0.63 -11.29
CA PHE A 38 7.24 -0.37 -10.45
C PHE A 38 7.45 -0.97 -9.06
N SER A 39 7.83 -0.15 -8.09
CA SER A 39 7.82 -0.50 -6.67
C SER A 39 6.47 -0.09 -6.07
N LEU A 40 5.41 -0.82 -6.41
CA LEU A 40 4.05 -0.37 -6.12
C LEU A 40 3.67 -0.44 -4.64
N TRP A 41 4.31 -1.33 -3.86
CA TRP A 41 4.12 -1.36 -2.41
C TRP A 41 4.45 -0.02 -1.75
N ASP A 42 5.44 0.68 -2.28
CA ASP A 42 5.87 1.99 -1.81
C ASP A 42 5.00 3.09 -2.42
N THR A 43 4.92 3.12 -3.75
CA THR A 43 4.39 4.27 -4.50
C THR A 43 2.88 4.42 -4.44
N TYR A 44 2.12 3.35 -4.16
CA TYR A 44 0.66 3.44 -4.09
C TYR A 44 0.17 4.33 -2.92
N ARG A 45 1.04 4.62 -1.96
CA ARG A 45 0.70 5.37 -0.74
C ARG A 45 0.57 6.87 -0.99
N ASN A 46 1.32 7.42 -1.96
CA ASN A 46 1.33 8.86 -2.21
C ASN A 46 1.82 9.29 -3.61
N VAL A 47 2.76 8.56 -4.25
CA VAL A 47 3.34 8.98 -5.54
C VAL A 47 2.27 9.08 -6.61
N HIS A 48 1.46 8.04 -6.79
CA HIS A 48 0.42 8.01 -7.80
C HIS A 48 -0.66 9.07 -7.56
N GLN A 49 -0.98 9.35 -6.28
CA GLN A 49 -1.90 10.42 -5.90
C GLN A 49 -1.34 11.79 -6.28
N LEU A 50 -0.06 12.02 -6.06
CA LEU A 50 0.59 13.26 -6.49
C LEU A 50 0.62 13.39 -8.02
N LEU A 51 0.95 12.31 -8.72
CA LEU A 51 0.97 12.30 -10.18
C LEU A 51 -0.41 12.59 -10.78
N THR A 52 -1.50 12.12 -10.17
CA THR A 52 -2.86 12.47 -10.64
C THR A 52 -3.14 13.99 -10.59
N LEU A 53 -2.45 14.72 -9.72
CA LEU A 53 -2.60 16.18 -9.57
C LEU A 53 -1.68 16.96 -10.50
N VAL A 54 -0.42 16.52 -10.66
CA VAL A 54 0.63 17.32 -11.31
C VAL A 54 1.02 16.82 -12.71
N TYR A 55 0.85 15.52 -12.97
CA TYR A 55 1.19 14.85 -14.25
C TYR A 55 0.17 13.75 -14.59
N PRO A 56 -1.13 14.10 -14.78
CA PRO A 56 -2.20 13.13 -14.99
C PRO A 56 -2.00 12.27 -16.24
N GLU A 57 -1.38 12.79 -17.30
CA GLU A 57 -1.07 12.02 -18.51
C GLU A 57 -0.09 10.89 -18.20
N ARG A 58 0.98 11.19 -17.45
CA ARG A 58 1.97 10.20 -17.02
C ARG A 58 1.34 9.12 -16.14
N GLN A 59 0.46 9.51 -15.22
CA GLN A 59 -0.27 8.55 -14.38
C GLN A 59 -1.15 7.62 -15.23
N MET A 60 -1.82 8.15 -16.24
CA MET A 60 -2.63 7.35 -17.17
C MET A 60 -1.80 6.37 -17.98
N GLU A 61 -0.63 6.77 -18.46
CA GLU A 61 0.30 5.89 -19.17
C GLU A 61 0.79 4.75 -18.28
N MET A 62 1.07 5.01 -17.00
CA MET A 62 1.42 3.98 -16.02
C MET A 62 0.29 2.98 -15.81
N VAL A 63 -0.96 3.43 -15.70
CA VAL A 63 -2.12 2.52 -15.58
C VAL A 63 -2.28 1.68 -16.84
N ARG A 64 -2.14 2.26 -18.02
CA ARG A 64 -2.17 1.50 -19.30
C ARG A 64 -1.05 0.46 -19.34
N THR A 65 0.16 0.84 -18.91
CA THR A 65 1.29 -0.10 -18.80
C THR A 65 0.97 -1.28 -17.88
N MET A 66 0.37 -1.05 -16.72
CA MET A 66 -0.04 -2.14 -15.80
C MET A 66 -1.06 -3.09 -16.46
N LEU A 67 -2.00 -2.55 -17.25
CA LEU A 67 -2.98 -3.35 -17.98
C LEU A 67 -2.34 -4.12 -19.14
N ASP A 68 -1.35 -3.56 -19.81
CA ASP A 68 -0.59 -4.28 -20.84
C ASP A 68 0.24 -5.42 -20.23
N MET A 69 0.86 -5.21 -19.06
CA MET A 69 1.50 -6.28 -18.29
C MET A 69 0.52 -7.42 -17.98
N TYR A 70 -0.72 -7.08 -17.59
CA TYR A 70 -1.76 -8.09 -17.38
C TYR A 70 -2.11 -8.86 -18.66
N ARG A 71 -2.22 -8.20 -19.82
CA ARG A 71 -2.46 -8.87 -21.12
C ARG A 71 -1.31 -9.80 -21.50
N GLU A 72 -0.09 -9.44 -21.19
CA GLU A 72 1.12 -10.16 -21.55
C GLU A 72 1.39 -11.37 -20.65
N HIS A 73 1.22 -11.19 -19.33
CA HIS A 73 1.62 -12.17 -18.30
C HIS A 73 0.42 -12.78 -17.55
N GLY A 74 -0.73 -12.11 -17.57
CA GLY A 74 -1.94 -12.56 -16.89
C GLY A 74 -2.07 -12.09 -15.43
N TRP A 75 -1.18 -11.20 -14.97
CA TRP A 75 -1.21 -10.57 -13.65
C TRP A 75 -0.87 -9.09 -13.72
N LEU A 76 -1.49 -8.29 -12.86
CA LEU A 76 -1.06 -6.92 -12.61
C LEU A 76 0.29 -6.93 -11.87
N PRO A 77 1.15 -5.90 -12.05
CA PRO A 77 2.45 -5.87 -11.37
C PRO A 77 2.31 -5.59 -9.87
N LYS A 78 3.28 -6.08 -9.10
CA LYS A 78 3.51 -5.74 -7.69
C LYS A 78 4.84 -4.99 -7.55
N TRP A 79 5.92 -5.63 -7.93
CA TRP A 79 7.27 -5.10 -7.91
C TRP A 79 8.02 -5.50 -9.20
N GLU A 80 7.60 -4.89 -10.29
CA GLU A 80 8.12 -5.21 -11.62
C GLU A 80 9.46 -4.51 -11.87
N LEU A 81 10.41 -5.24 -12.44
CA LEU A 81 11.75 -4.77 -12.77
C LEU A 81 12.14 -5.24 -14.17
N TYR A 82 12.21 -4.30 -15.12
CA TYR A 82 12.63 -4.51 -16.52
C TYR A 82 11.93 -5.68 -17.20
N GLY A 83 10.60 -5.75 -17.08
CA GLY A 83 9.76 -6.78 -17.69
C GLY A 83 9.71 -8.09 -16.92
N ARG A 84 10.14 -8.11 -15.65
CA ARG A 84 10.06 -9.27 -14.76
C ARG A 84 9.36 -8.91 -13.44
N GLU A 85 8.44 -9.77 -13.00
CA GLU A 85 7.81 -9.62 -11.69
C GLU A 85 8.69 -10.27 -10.61
N THR A 86 9.13 -9.49 -9.65
CA THR A 86 10.02 -9.98 -8.59
C THR A 86 9.26 -10.57 -7.41
N LEU A 87 7.96 -10.27 -7.28
CA LEU A 87 7.10 -10.60 -6.13
C LEU A 87 7.63 -10.06 -4.79
N THR A 88 8.55 -9.14 -4.85
CA THR A 88 9.08 -8.45 -3.66
C THR A 88 7.96 -7.65 -3.00
N MET A 89 8.06 -7.50 -1.68
CA MET A 89 7.11 -6.76 -0.83
C MET A 89 5.70 -7.37 -0.77
N GLU A 90 4.78 -6.63 -0.12
CA GLU A 90 3.52 -7.16 0.33
C GLU A 90 2.33 -6.74 -0.55
N GLY A 91 1.28 -7.52 -0.47
CA GLY A 91 -0.03 -7.09 -0.94
C GLY A 91 -0.29 -7.21 -2.43
N ASP A 92 -1.22 -6.38 -2.88
CA ASP A 92 -1.74 -6.30 -4.24
C ASP A 92 -1.95 -4.82 -4.62
N PRO A 93 -0.83 -4.05 -4.65
CA PRO A 93 -0.87 -2.59 -4.64
C PRO A 93 -1.32 -1.96 -5.97
N SER A 94 -1.32 -2.70 -7.09
CA SER A 94 -1.89 -2.20 -8.35
C SER A 94 -3.38 -1.85 -8.21
N ILE A 95 -4.12 -2.56 -7.34
CA ILE A 95 -5.56 -2.33 -7.16
C ILE A 95 -5.84 -0.91 -6.66
N PRO A 96 -5.30 -0.46 -5.51
CA PRO A 96 -5.55 0.90 -5.05
C PRO A 96 -5.03 1.96 -6.03
N VAL A 97 -3.93 1.73 -6.75
CA VAL A 97 -3.42 2.68 -7.77
C VAL A 97 -4.43 2.89 -8.90
N ILE A 98 -4.91 1.81 -9.50
CA ILE A 98 -5.86 1.87 -10.64
C ILE A 98 -7.18 2.47 -10.18
N VAL A 99 -7.70 2.04 -9.03
CA VAL A 99 -8.98 2.50 -8.50
C VAL A 99 -8.93 3.98 -8.13
N ASP A 100 -7.90 4.43 -7.42
CA ASP A 100 -7.74 5.83 -7.03
C ASP A 100 -7.63 6.74 -8.27
N THR A 101 -6.87 6.32 -9.27
CA THR A 101 -6.76 7.04 -10.55
C THR A 101 -8.12 7.21 -11.20
N TRP A 102 -8.91 6.13 -11.31
CA TRP A 102 -10.25 6.17 -11.89
C TRP A 102 -11.24 7.01 -11.09
N MET A 103 -11.22 6.90 -9.75
CA MET A 103 -12.09 7.65 -8.85
C MET A 103 -11.83 9.16 -8.92
N LYS A 104 -10.61 9.58 -9.24
CA LYS A 104 -10.24 10.98 -9.47
C LYS A 104 -10.62 11.50 -10.86
N GLY A 105 -11.29 10.68 -11.68
CA GLY A 105 -11.82 11.08 -12.99
C GLY A 105 -10.89 10.80 -14.17
N LEU A 106 -9.72 10.21 -13.94
CA LEU A 106 -8.80 9.78 -14.99
C LEU A 106 -9.20 8.37 -15.46
N ARG A 107 -10.00 8.29 -16.54
CA ARG A 107 -10.75 7.07 -16.92
C ARG A 107 -10.42 6.54 -18.31
N ASP A 108 -9.46 7.13 -19.01
CA ASP A 108 -9.10 6.74 -20.38
C ASP A 108 -8.20 5.50 -20.41
N PHE A 109 -8.73 4.38 -19.93
CA PHE A 109 -8.17 3.04 -19.99
C PHE A 109 -9.26 1.97 -20.04
N ASP A 110 -8.90 0.74 -20.33
CA ASP A 110 -9.82 -0.40 -20.42
C ASP A 110 -10.33 -0.79 -19.02
N VAL A 111 -11.49 -0.25 -18.66
CA VAL A 111 -12.11 -0.40 -17.33
C VAL A 111 -12.56 -1.84 -17.08
N ASP A 112 -13.05 -2.53 -18.11
CA ASP A 112 -13.52 -3.91 -17.99
C ASP A 112 -12.33 -4.86 -17.75
N LEU A 113 -11.25 -4.67 -18.48
CA LEU A 113 -9.99 -5.40 -18.27
C LEU A 113 -9.41 -5.13 -16.87
N ALA A 114 -9.42 -3.87 -16.43
CA ALA A 114 -8.96 -3.49 -15.10
C ALA A 114 -9.76 -4.21 -14.01
N TYR A 115 -11.10 -4.23 -14.16
CA TYR A 115 -11.96 -4.95 -13.22
C TYR A 115 -11.67 -6.46 -13.23
N GLU A 116 -11.56 -7.08 -14.41
CA GLU A 116 -11.24 -8.50 -14.55
C GLU A 116 -9.93 -8.85 -13.84
N ALA A 117 -8.87 -8.08 -14.10
CA ALA A 117 -7.54 -8.30 -13.54
C ALA A 117 -7.53 -8.21 -12.01
N MET A 118 -8.15 -7.17 -11.46
CA MET A 118 -8.25 -6.96 -10.01
C MET A 118 -9.15 -8.01 -9.34
N TYR A 119 -10.28 -8.36 -9.96
CA TYR A 119 -11.18 -9.40 -9.46
C TYR A 119 -10.50 -10.76 -9.41
N LYS A 120 -9.75 -11.12 -10.47
CA LYS A 120 -8.96 -12.34 -10.54
C LYS A 120 -7.99 -12.46 -9.37
N SER A 121 -7.19 -11.42 -9.15
CA SER A 121 -6.22 -11.38 -8.05
C SER A 121 -6.91 -11.51 -6.68
N ALA A 122 -8.04 -10.82 -6.49
CA ALA A 122 -8.76 -10.80 -5.23
C ALA A 122 -9.56 -12.10 -4.92
N THR A 123 -9.83 -12.97 -5.91
CA THR A 123 -10.75 -14.11 -5.75
C THR A 123 -10.17 -15.47 -6.12
N LEU A 124 -9.07 -15.52 -6.86
CA LEU A 124 -8.46 -16.80 -7.24
C LEU A 124 -7.86 -17.49 -5.99
N PRO A 125 -8.02 -18.83 -5.84
CA PRO A 125 -7.38 -19.58 -4.74
C PRO A 125 -5.87 -19.40 -4.70
N GLY A 126 -5.28 -19.39 -3.50
CA GLY A 126 -3.86 -19.08 -3.26
C GLY A 126 -2.89 -19.94 -4.06
N ALA A 127 -3.14 -21.24 -4.20
CA ALA A 127 -2.30 -22.16 -4.98
C ALA A 127 -2.19 -21.80 -6.49
N LYS A 128 -3.08 -20.95 -6.99
CA LYS A 128 -3.12 -20.47 -8.38
C LYS A 128 -3.00 -18.95 -8.48
N ASN A 129 -2.71 -18.31 -7.37
CA ASN A 129 -2.71 -16.86 -7.25
C ASN A 129 -1.30 -16.35 -6.98
N LEU A 130 -0.71 -15.71 -7.99
CA LEU A 130 0.64 -15.22 -7.90
C LEU A 130 0.75 -14.02 -6.94
N MET A 131 -0.29 -13.17 -6.88
CA MET A 131 -0.28 -11.94 -6.08
C MET A 131 -0.69 -12.19 -4.62
N ARG A 132 -1.60 -13.15 -4.37
CA ARG A 132 -2.15 -13.45 -3.04
C ARG A 132 -2.03 -14.95 -2.72
N PRO A 133 -0.81 -15.44 -2.42
CA PRO A 133 -0.60 -16.87 -2.13
C PRO A 133 -1.39 -17.36 -0.91
N ASP A 134 -1.72 -16.47 0.03
CA ASP A 134 -2.48 -16.76 1.25
C ASP A 134 -4.01 -16.62 1.09
N ASN A 135 -4.50 -16.46 -0.17
CA ASN A 135 -5.89 -16.07 -0.41
C ASN A 135 -6.92 -17.08 0.09
N ASP A 136 -6.59 -18.38 0.18
CA ASP A 136 -7.50 -19.40 0.73
C ASP A 136 -7.81 -19.17 2.20
N ASP A 137 -6.80 -18.92 3.02
CA ASP A 137 -6.97 -18.56 4.43
C ASP A 137 -7.66 -17.19 4.57
N TYR A 138 -7.19 -16.20 3.80
CA TYR A 138 -7.76 -14.85 3.83
C TYR A 138 -9.25 -14.82 3.50
N MET A 139 -9.68 -15.53 2.45
CA MET A 139 -11.09 -15.59 2.05
C MET A 139 -11.95 -16.39 3.06
N SER A 140 -11.42 -17.49 3.59
CA SER A 140 -12.21 -18.37 4.45
C SER A 140 -12.27 -17.93 5.90
N LYS A 141 -11.17 -17.38 6.43
CA LYS A 141 -11.03 -16.97 7.84
C LYS A 141 -11.20 -15.48 8.07
N GLY A 142 -11.00 -14.65 7.02
CA GLY A 142 -10.96 -13.20 7.11
C GLY A 142 -9.62 -12.64 7.59
N TYR A 143 -8.59 -13.49 7.73
CA TYR A 143 -7.23 -13.11 8.09
C TYR A 143 -6.23 -14.13 7.53
N VAL A 144 -4.96 -13.76 7.45
CA VAL A 144 -3.84 -14.64 7.11
C VAL A 144 -3.21 -15.12 8.40
N PRO A 145 -3.21 -16.44 8.71
CA PRO A 145 -2.59 -16.96 9.92
C PRO A 145 -1.06 -16.97 9.80
N LEU A 146 -0.39 -16.70 10.90
CA LEU A 146 1.06 -16.90 11.01
C LEU A 146 1.37 -18.39 10.93
N ARG A 147 2.18 -18.76 9.94
CA ARG A 147 2.68 -20.13 9.72
C ARG A 147 4.21 -20.10 9.75
N GLU A 148 4.82 -20.85 8.85
CA GLU A 148 6.26 -20.82 8.58
C GLU A 148 6.63 -19.82 7.46
N GLN A 149 5.65 -19.08 6.96
CA GLN A 149 5.96 -18.00 6.04
C GLN A 149 6.79 -16.93 6.77
N TYR A 150 7.71 -16.40 6.04
CA TYR A 150 8.51 -15.28 6.49
C TYR A 150 7.57 -14.19 7.04
N ASP A 151 7.84 -13.70 8.17
CA ASP A 151 7.44 -12.49 8.91
C ASP A 151 6.20 -11.66 8.48
N ASN A 152 5.33 -12.08 7.57
CA ASN A 152 4.48 -11.12 6.87
C ASN A 152 2.97 -11.37 6.89
N SER A 153 2.48 -12.28 7.75
CA SER A 153 1.05 -12.64 7.78
C SER A 153 0.11 -11.45 8.04
N VAL A 154 0.47 -10.58 8.99
CA VAL A 154 -0.32 -9.37 9.30
C VAL A 154 -0.13 -8.32 8.21
N SER A 155 1.12 -8.12 7.77
CA SER A 155 1.44 -7.16 6.70
C SER A 155 0.72 -7.50 5.40
N HIS A 156 0.76 -8.76 4.93
CA HIS A 156 -0.01 -9.24 3.79
C HIS A 156 -1.49 -8.94 3.91
N ALA A 157 -2.08 -9.32 5.05
CA ALA A 157 -3.52 -9.15 5.25
C ALA A 157 -3.94 -7.68 5.27
N LEU A 158 -3.15 -6.80 5.90
CA LEU A 158 -3.44 -5.36 5.93
C LEU A 158 -3.46 -4.75 4.53
N GLU A 159 -2.52 -5.13 3.68
CA GLU A 159 -2.48 -4.71 2.27
C GLU A 159 -3.68 -5.26 1.49
N TYR A 160 -4.06 -6.52 1.71
CA TYR A 160 -5.25 -7.11 1.07
C TYR A 160 -6.54 -6.40 1.48
N TYR A 161 -6.68 -5.95 2.75
CA TYR A 161 -7.86 -5.19 3.19
C TYR A 161 -7.96 -3.83 2.50
N ILE A 162 -6.83 -3.16 2.28
CA ILE A 162 -6.79 -1.88 1.55
C ILE A 162 -7.19 -2.09 0.09
N ALA A 163 -6.61 -3.12 -0.56
CA ALA A 163 -6.93 -3.47 -1.93
C ALA A 163 -8.41 -3.87 -2.09
N ASP A 164 -8.95 -4.68 -1.18
CA ASP A 164 -10.35 -5.07 -1.20
C ASP A 164 -11.30 -3.89 -0.96
N PHE A 165 -10.94 -2.95 -0.08
CA PHE A 165 -11.71 -1.71 0.08
C PHE A 165 -11.73 -0.91 -1.23
N ALA A 166 -10.59 -0.71 -1.86
CA ALA A 166 -10.50 -0.01 -3.14
C ALA A 166 -11.37 -0.70 -4.20
N LEU A 167 -11.24 -2.02 -4.33
CA LEU A 167 -12.03 -2.81 -5.28
C LEU A 167 -13.53 -2.78 -4.96
N SER A 168 -13.93 -2.72 -3.69
CA SER A 168 -15.33 -2.56 -3.30
C SER A 168 -15.92 -1.25 -3.82
N ARG A 169 -15.16 -0.16 -3.73
CA ARG A 169 -15.60 1.16 -4.22
C ARG A 169 -15.68 1.20 -5.74
N PHE A 170 -14.73 0.55 -6.41
CA PHE A 170 -14.74 0.41 -7.86
C PHE A 170 -15.94 -0.43 -8.34
N ALA A 171 -16.16 -1.59 -7.72
CA ALA A 171 -17.31 -2.45 -8.01
C ALA A 171 -18.66 -1.72 -7.80
N GLU A 172 -18.79 -0.94 -6.72
CA GLU A 172 -19.98 -0.13 -6.46
C GLU A 172 -20.21 0.89 -7.58
N ALA A 173 -19.18 1.61 -7.98
CA ALA A 173 -19.24 2.60 -9.05
C ALA A 173 -19.59 1.99 -10.42
N LEU A 174 -19.20 0.73 -10.65
CA LEU A 174 -19.55 -0.05 -11.83
C LEU A 174 -20.92 -0.78 -11.73
N GLY A 175 -21.68 -0.58 -10.64
CA GLY A 175 -22.98 -1.20 -10.42
C GLY A 175 -22.95 -2.68 -10.01
N LYS A 176 -21.77 -3.24 -9.70
CA LYS A 176 -21.56 -4.63 -9.29
C LYS A 176 -21.78 -4.80 -7.78
N LYS A 177 -23.03 -4.63 -7.34
CA LYS A 177 -23.40 -4.51 -5.91
C LYS A 177 -22.97 -5.68 -5.04
N LYS A 178 -23.10 -6.92 -5.54
CA LYS A 178 -22.70 -8.13 -4.77
C LYS A 178 -21.21 -8.17 -4.50
N ASP A 179 -20.41 -7.85 -5.50
CA ASP A 179 -18.96 -7.81 -5.38
C ASP A 179 -18.53 -6.66 -4.46
N ALA A 180 -19.17 -5.49 -4.59
CA ALA A 180 -18.94 -4.35 -3.73
C ALA A 180 -19.17 -4.69 -2.24
N GLU A 181 -20.27 -5.35 -1.91
CA GLU A 181 -20.60 -5.77 -0.55
C GLU A 181 -19.59 -6.82 -0.03
N MET A 182 -19.25 -7.81 -0.85
CA MET A 182 -18.28 -8.86 -0.50
C MET A 182 -16.92 -8.28 -0.16
N PHE A 183 -16.36 -7.46 -1.04
CA PHE A 183 -15.04 -6.84 -0.85
C PHE A 183 -15.03 -5.85 0.31
N TYR A 184 -16.10 -5.05 0.48
CA TYR A 184 -16.23 -4.18 1.64
C TYR A 184 -16.21 -4.96 2.95
N LYS A 185 -16.98 -6.05 3.04
CA LYS A 185 -16.99 -6.91 4.24
C LYS A 185 -15.61 -7.47 4.54
N ARG A 186 -14.90 -7.94 3.51
CA ARG A 186 -13.54 -8.49 3.65
C ARG A 186 -12.56 -7.44 4.15
N SER A 187 -12.64 -6.22 3.64
CA SER A 187 -11.75 -5.11 4.03
C SER A 187 -11.78 -4.77 5.53
N LEU A 188 -12.80 -5.19 6.25
CA LEU A 188 -12.94 -4.97 7.69
C LEU A 188 -12.26 -6.05 8.54
N GLY A 189 -11.60 -7.03 7.93
CA GLY A 189 -10.96 -8.16 8.60
C GLY A 189 -9.77 -7.80 9.49
N TYR A 190 -9.17 -6.60 9.33
CA TYR A 190 -8.09 -6.12 10.20
C TYR A 190 -8.44 -6.22 11.69
N LYS A 191 -9.75 -6.19 12.03
CA LYS A 191 -10.26 -6.29 13.41
C LYS A 191 -9.89 -7.59 14.11
N HIS A 192 -9.64 -8.67 13.35
CA HIS A 192 -9.20 -9.95 13.90
C HIS A 192 -7.86 -9.85 14.62
N TYR A 193 -6.94 -9.05 14.07
CA TYR A 193 -5.59 -8.92 14.60
C TYR A 193 -5.48 -8.05 15.85
N TYR A 194 -6.52 -7.24 16.19
CA TYR A 194 -6.40 -6.30 17.27
C TYR A 194 -6.37 -6.97 18.65
N SER A 195 -5.23 -6.90 19.33
CA SER A 195 -5.05 -7.37 20.69
C SER A 195 -5.36 -6.26 21.69
N LYS A 196 -6.41 -6.43 22.49
CA LYS A 196 -6.74 -5.49 23.57
C LYS A 196 -5.67 -5.45 24.67
N GLU A 197 -4.97 -6.55 24.87
CA GLU A 197 -3.89 -6.68 25.85
C GLU A 197 -2.74 -5.72 25.55
N PHE A 198 -2.28 -5.71 24.30
CA PHE A 198 -1.17 -4.87 23.85
C PHE A 198 -1.63 -3.54 23.25
N GLY A 199 -2.86 -3.48 22.78
CA GLY A 199 -3.42 -2.32 22.09
C GLY A 199 -2.82 -2.10 20.68
N THR A 200 -2.27 -3.14 20.09
CA THR A 200 -1.68 -3.21 18.76
C THR A 200 -2.26 -4.40 18.00
N PHE A 201 -1.92 -4.51 16.70
CA PHE A 201 -2.13 -5.75 15.98
C PHE A 201 -1.16 -6.82 16.48
N ARG A 202 -1.60 -8.08 16.46
CA ARG A 202 -0.85 -9.24 16.90
C ARG A 202 -1.12 -10.40 15.95
N PRO A 203 -0.10 -11.15 15.52
CA PRO A 203 -0.30 -12.30 14.63
C PRO A 203 -1.21 -13.35 15.23
N ILE A 204 -1.96 -14.04 14.36
CA ILE A 204 -2.90 -15.11 14.74
C ILE A 204 -2.37 -16.42 14.18
N LEU A 205 -2.34 -17.46 15.00
CA LEU A 205 -1.95 -18.81 14.61
C LEU A 205 -3.06 -19.53 13.81
N PRO A 206 -2.77 -20.66 13.12
CA PRO A 206 -3.77 -21.40 12.36
C PRO A 206 -4.97 -21.87 13.16
N ASP A 207 -4.81 -22.09 14.47
CA ASP A 207 -5.87 -22.50 15.41
C ASP A 207 -6.75 -21.32 15.88
N GLY A 208 -6.44 -20.09 15.45
CA GLY A 208 -7.18 -18.87 15.79
C GLY A 208 -6.71 -18.19 17.08
N THR A 209 -5.70 -18.71 17.76
CA THR A 209 -5.12 -18.08 18.93
C THR A 209 -4.08 -17.04 18.55
N PHE A 210 -3.85 -16.04 19.40
CA PHE A 210 -2.78 -15.08 19.18
C PHE A 210 -1.39 -15.72 19.40
N TYR A 211 -0.45 -15.37 18.52
CA TYR A 211 0.96 -15.76 18.66
C TYR A 211 1.54 -15.32 20.01
N SER A 212 2.27 -16.19 20.71
CA SER A 212 2.88 -15.93 22.01
C SER A 212 4.20 -16.70 22.14
N PRO A 213 5.24 -16.13 22.79
CA PRO A 213 5.31 -14.80 23.39
C PRO A 213 5.29 -13.69 22.33
N PHE A 214 4.80 -12.50 22.68
CA PHE A 214 4.69 -11.39 21.76
C PHE A 214 5.28 -10.11 22.37
N ASN A 215 6.15 -9.46 21.61
CA ASN A 215 6.71 -8.15 21.93
C ASN A 215 6.31 -7.17 20.80
N PRO A 216 5.46 -6.16 21.07
CA PRO A 216 5.00 -5.23 20.03
C PRO A 216 6.10 -4.30 19.48
N ARG A 217 7.27 -4.27 20.12
CA ARG A 217 8.46 -3.52 19.66
C ARG A 217 9.46 -4.37 18.89
N GLN A 218 9.26 -5.69 18.82
CA GLN A 218 10.12 -6.54 18.00
C GLN A 218 10.03 -6.13 16.53
N GLY A 219 11.12 -6.12 15.80
CA GLY A 219 11.22 -5.70 14.42
C GLY A 219 11.62 -4.25 14.22
N GLU A 220 11.86 -3.48 15.29
CA GLU A 220 12.50 -2.18 15.17
C GLU A 220 13.87 -2.33 14.49
N ASN A 221 14.23 -1.36 13.62
CA ASN A 221 15.48 -1.40 12.86
C ASN A 221 15.66 -2.64 11.95
N PHE A 222 14.59 -3.09 11.32
CA PHE A 222 14.58 -4.23 10.39
C PHE A 222 14.98 -5.57 11.01
N GLU A 223 14.87 -5.73 12.31
CA GLU A 223 14.99 -7.03 12.94
C GLU A 223 13.83 -7.95 12.52
N PRO A 224 14.09 -9.26 12.25
CA PRO A 224 13.02 -10.21 11.92
C PRO A 224 11.90 -10.21 12.95
N ASN A 225 10.66 -10.15 12.49
CA ASN A 225 9.50 -10.07 13.35
C ASN A 225 8.35 -10.95 12.84
N PRO A 226 7.91 -11.95 13.60
CA PRO A 226 6.79 -12.78 13.17
C PRO A 226 5.52 -11.97 12.88
N GLY A 227 5.06 -12.05 11.63
CA GLY A 227 3.81 -11.42 11.16
C GLY A 227 3.96 -10.01 10.59
N PHE A 228 5.11 -9.37 10.73
CA PHE A 228 5.32 -7.99 10.25
C PHE A 228 6.56 -7.89 9.38
N HIS A 229 6.40 -7.30 8.21
CA HIS A 229 7.47 -7.06 7.26
C HIS A 229 8.14 -5.72 7.53
N GLU A 230 9.46 -5.71 7.66
CA GLU A 230 10.27 -4.50 7.83
C GLU A 230 9.76 -3.54 8.91
N GLY A 231 9.30 -4.07 10.04
CA GLY A 231 8.82 -3.20 11.10
C GLY A 231 8.24 -3.93 12.28
N SER A 232 7.83 -3.16 13.26
CA SER A 232 7.19 -3.61 14.49
C SER A 232 5.65 -3.56 14.38
N ALA A 233 4.97 -4.12 15.38
CA ALA A 233 3.52 -4.00 15.47
C ALA A 233 3.05 -2.53 15.55
N TRP A 234 3.88 -1.63 16.06
CA TRP A 234 3.56 -0.19 16.12
C TRP A 234 3.54 0.46 14.74
N ASN A 235 4.45 0.05 13.83
CA ASN A 235 4.48 0.57 12.47
C ASN A 235 3.26 0.15 11.63
N TYR A 236 2.58 -0.95 12.03
CA TYR A 236 1.40 -1.44 11.31
C TYR A 236 0.07 -1.17 12.01
N SER A 237 0.03 -0.85 13.32
CA SER A 237 -1.22 -0.82 14.10
C SER A 237 -2.16 0.33 13.78
N PHE A 238 -1.70 1.36 13.09
CA PHE A 238 -2.55 2.43 12.56
C PHE A 238 -2.69 2.37 11.03
N TYR A 239 -2.13 1.33 10.40
CA TYR A 239 -2.15 1.15 8.96
C TYR A 239 -3.49 0.57 8.47
N VAL A 240 -4.55 1.34 8.69
CA VAL A 240 -5.94 1.07 8.24
C VAL A 240 -6.51 2.36 7.62
N PRO A 241 -5.92 2.88 6.52
CA PRO A 241 -6.30 4.17 5.95
C PRO A 241 -7.75 4.19 5.42
N HIS A 242 -8.30 3.03 5.11
CA HIS A 242 -9.66 2.87 4.60
C HIS A 242 -10.76 2.88 5.66
N ASP A 243 -10.43 2.70 6.96
CA ASP A 243 -11.42 2.69 8.05
C ASP A 243 -10.84 3.28 9.36
N VAL A 244 -10.31 4.51 9.29
CA VAL A 244 -9.70 5.21 10.44
C VAL A 244 -10.66 5.33 11.60
N TYR A 245 -11.95 5.64 11.34
CA TYR A 245 -12.97 5.73 12.39
C TYR A 245 -13.32 4.38 13.00
N GLY A 246 -13.36 3.32 12.20
CA GLY A 246 -13.56 1.95 12.69
C GLY A 246 -12.39 1.48 13.56
N LEU A 247 -11.17 1.79 13.17
CA LEU A 247 -9.98 1.52 13.96
C LEU A 247 -10.01 2.31 15.29
N ALA A 248 -10.34 3.59 15.24
CA ALA A 248 -10.47 4.40 16.46
C ALA A 248 -11.53 3.84 17.41
N LYS A 249 -12.69 3.41 16.89
CA LYS A 249 -13.72 2.73 17.67
C LYS A 249 -13.21 1.45 18.31
N LEU A 250 -12.43 0.64 17.57
CA LEU A 250 -11.81 -0.59 18.05
C LEU A 250 -10.83 -0.31 19.21
N MET A 251 -10.10 0.78 19.13
CA MET A 251 -9.16 1.26 20.17
C MET A 251 -9.83 1.93 21.38
N GLY A 252 -11.15 2.06 21.40
CA GLY A 252 -11.91 2.65 22.51
C GLY A 252 -12.39 4.09 22.27
N GLY A 253 -12.35 4.58 21.04
CA GLY A 253 -12.85 5.88 20.60
C GLY A 253 -11.74 6.90 20.31
N LYS A 254 -12.15 8.14 19.98
CA LYS A 254 -11.26 9.24 19.59
C LYS A 254 -10.09 9.43 20.57
N ASN A 255 -10.37 9.64 21.85
CA ASN A 255 -9.33 10.02 22.81
C ASN A 255 -8.26 8.93 23.03
N PRO A 256 -8.60 7.64 23.23
CA PRO A 256 -7.61 6.57 23.25
C PRO A 256 -6.80 6.44 21.96
N PHE A 257 -7.45 6.58 20.79
CA PHE A 257 -6.78 6.56 19.49
C PHE A 257 -5.73 7.68 19.38
N ILE A 258 -6.13 8.93 19.62
CA ILE A 258 -5.24 10.11 19.56
C ILE A 258 -4.08 10.00 20.55
N LYS A 259 -4.37 9.57 21.79
CA LYS A 259 -3.32 9.38 22.80
C LYS A 259 -2.28 8.34 22.35
N LYS A 260 -2.75 7.23 21.80
CA LYS A 260 -1.89 6.14 21.34
C LYS A 260 -1.09 6.51 20.10
N LEU A 261 -1.72 7.19 19.14
CA LEU A 261 -1.04 7.72 17.96
C LEU A 261 0.03 8.74 18.34
N GLN A 262 -0.26 9.66 19.27
CA GLN A 262 0.74 10.63 19.74
C GLN A 262 1.91 9.93 20.43
N MET A 263 1.65 8.88 21.21
CA MET A 263 2.69 8.07 21.87
C MET A 263 3.67 7.47 20.86
N VAL A 264 3.21 7.03 19.69
CA VAL A 264 4.10 6.50 18.63
C VAL A 264 5.15 7.53 18.24
N PHE A 265 4.78 8.81 18.15
CA PHE A 265 5.73 9.89 17.86
C PHE A 265 6.59 10.27 19.06
N ASP A 266 6.01 10.34 20.25
CA ASP A 266 6.69 10.81 21.46
C ASP A 266 7.72 9.81 21.97
N GLU A 267 7.47 8.51 21.80
CA GLU A 267 8.37 7.41 22.18
C GLU A 267 9.33 6.96 21.06
N GLY A 268 9.26 7.61 19.90
CA GLY A 268 10.16 7.29 18.77
C GLY A 268 9.89 5.94 18.11
N LEU A 269 8.63 5.48 18.15
CA LEU A 269 8.18 4.23 17.50
C LEU A 269 7.82 4.42 16.03
N TYR A 270 7.65 5.66 15.60
CA TYR A 270 7.44 6.04 14.20
C TYR A 270 8.74 5.89 13.42
N ASP A 271 8.70 5.18 12.30
CA ASP A 271 9.83 5.04 11.39
C ASP A 271 9.67 6.00 10.19
N PRO A 272 10.39 7.11 10.14
CA PRO A 272 10.31 8.04 9.02
C PRO A 272 10.97 7.50 7.74
N ALA A 273 11.65 6.36 7.81
CA ALA A 273 12.45 5.81 6.74
C ALA A 273 11.79 4.62 6.04
N ASN A 274 10.57 4.23 6.47
CA ASN A 274 9.84 3.12 5.88
C ASN A 274 8.34 3.41 5.70
N GLU A 275 7.66 2.67 4.84
CA GLU A 275 6.34 2.98 4.31
C GLU A 275 5.17 2.66 5.24
N PRO A 276 5.18 1.62 6.08
CA PRO A 276 3.99 1.17 6.79
C PRO A 276 3.30 2.26 7.62
N ASP A 277 4.05 3.16 8.22
CA ASP A 277 3.52 4.22 9.07
C ASP A 277 3.64 5.64 8.47
N ILE A 278 4.04 5.75 7.21
CA ILE A 278 4.26 7.04 6.52
C ILE A 278 3.07 8.01 6.61
N ALA A 279 1.84 7.48 6.67
CA ALA A 279 0.62 8.27 6.77
C ALA A 279 0.23 8.69 8.20
N TYR A 280 0.92 8.21 9.23
CA TYR A 280 0.49 8.35 10.63
C TYR A 280 0.34 9.81 11.07
N ALA A 281 1.25 10.68 10.65
CA ALA A 281 1.19 12.10 11.00
C ALA A 281 -0.08 12.79 10.48
N HIS A 282 -0.71 12.26 9.42
CA HIS A 282 -1.93 12.81 8.84
C HIS A 282 -3.21 12.27 9.49
N LEU A 283 -3.15 11.18 10.26
CA LEU A 283 -4.33 10.56 10.87
C LEU A 283 -5.02 11.43 11.91
N PHE A 284 -4.33 12.38 12.53
CA PHE A 284 -4.95 13.34 13.45
C PHE A 284 -6.00 14.22 12.76
N SER A 285 -5.82 14.52 11.46
CA SER A 285 -6.74 15.35 10.67
C SER A 285 -8.14 14.75 10.49
N TYR A 286 -8.30 13.44 10.73
CA TYR A 286 -9.62 12.80 10.75
C TYR A 286 -10.48 13.22 11.92
N PHE A 287 -9.91 13.87 12.96
CA PHE A 287 -10.60 14.16 14.19
C PHE A 287 -10.63 15.66 14.46
N ARG A 288 -11.82 16.25 14.39
CA ARG A 288 -12.04 17.68 14.65
C ARG A 288 -11.39 18.11 15.97
N GLY A 289 -10.56 19.18 15.88
CA GLY A 289 -9.82 19.77 17.00
C GLY A 289 -8.44 19.14 17.24
N GLU A 290 -8.04 18.14 16.44
CA GLU A 290 -6.72 17.49 16.54
C GLU A 290 -5.84 17.79 15.31
N GLU A 291 -6.33 18.52 14.33
CA GLU A 291 -5.66 18.84 13.06
C GLU A 291 -4.30 19.54 13.28
N TRP A 292 -4.19 20.33 14.34
CA TRP A 292 -2.94 20.99 14.72
C TRP A 292 -1.80 19.98 15.03
N ARG A 293 -2.14 18.76 15.43
CA ARG A 293 -1.14 17.70 15.67
C ARG A 293 -0.53 17.24 14.35
N THR A 294 -1.34 17.08 13.30
CA THR A 294 -0.84 16.82 11.95
C THR A 294 0.17 17.91 11.55
N GLN A 295 -0.20 19.17 11.67
CA GLN A 295 0.69 20.29 11.35
C GLN A 295 1.99 20.26 12.16
N LYS A 296 1.90 19.99 13.45
CA LYS A 296 3.06 19.91 14.35
C LYS A 296 3.99 18.75 13.99
N GLU A 297 3.43 17.53 13.83
CA GLU A 297 4.25 16.34 13.60
C GLU A 297 4.84 16.33 12.20
N THR A 298 4.10 16.72 11.15
CA THR A 298 4.62 16.83 9.80
C THR A 298 5.74 17.88 9.70
N GLN A 299 5.58 19.05 10.34
CA GLN A 299 6.65 20.06 10.42
C GLN A 299 7.88 19.50 11.12
N ARG A 300 7.70 18.85 12.27
CA ARG A 300 8.80 18.25 13.04
C ARG A 300 9.56 17.19 12.23
N LEU A 301 8.85 16.35 11.51
CA LEU A 301 9.44 15.31 10.66
C LEU A 301 10.20 15.92 9.48
N LEU A 302 9.62 16.93 8.80
CA LEU A 302 10.27 17.62 7.71
C LEU A 302 11.58 18.29 8.18
N ASP A 303 11.52 19.06 9.27
CA ASP A 303 12.69 19.79 9.78
C ASP A 303 13.80 18.85 10.25
N LYS A 304 13.43 17.69 10.80
CA LYS A 304 14.39 16.74 11.34
C LYS A 304 15.06 15.86 10.28
N TYR A 305 14.30 15.42 9.28
CA TYR A 305 14.73 14.34 8.40
C TYR A 305 14.96 14.77 6.95
N PHE A 306 14.38 15.89 6.51
CA PHE A 306 14.53 16.34 5.12
C PHE A 306 15.46 17.55 5.04
N THR A 307 16.55 17.44 4.31
CA THR A 307 17.56 18.49 4.17
C THR A 307 17.95 18.70 2.71
N THR A 308 18.75 19.74 2.44
CA THR A 308 19.31 20.00 1.11
C THR A 308 20.63 19.27 0.83
N LYS A 309 21.07 18.40 1.74
CA LYS A 309 22.30 17.63 1.60
C LYS A 309 22.08 16.38 0.71
N PRO A 310 23.15 15.75 0.17
CA PRO A 310 23.03 14.51 -0.60
C PRO A 310 22.33 13.35 0.14
N ASN A 311 22.46 13.30 1.47
CA ASN A 311 21.77 12.35 2.36
C ASN A 311 20.54 13.02 3.04
N GLY A 312 19.80 13.83 2.32
CA GLY A 312 18.79 14.70 2.87
C GLY A 312 17.38 14.13 2.97
N ILE A 313 17.23 12.80 2.89
CA ILE A 313 15.98 12.07 3.15
C ILE A 313 16.22 10.98 4.20
N PRO A 314 15.21 10.57 4.97
CA PRO A 314 15.33 9.42 5.85
C PRO A 314 15.29 8.12 5.03
N GLY A 315 16.29 7.26 5.14
CA GLY A 315 16.35 5.99 4.40
C GLY A 315 16.45 6.13 2.88
N ASN A 316 15.85 5.20 2.16
CA ASN A 316 15.74 5.21 0.71
C ASN A 316 14.58 6.11 0.26
N ASP A 317 14.62 6.56 -1.00
CA ASP A 317 13.51 7.36 -1.57
C ASP A 317 12.34 6.49 -2.04
N ASP A 318 12.56 5.20 -2.20
CA ASP A 318 11.58 4.18 -2.59
C ASP A 318 10.73 4.60 -3.77
N THR A 319 11.44 4.76 -4.90
CA THR A 319 10.88 5.19 -6.20
C THR A 319 10.04 6.48 -6.12
N GLY A 320 10.44 7.41 -5.25
CA GLY A 320 9.81 8.71 -5.10
C GLY A 320 8.84 8.85 -3.93
N THR A 321 8.62 7.80 -3.13
CA THR A 321 7.64 7.80 -2.03
C THR A 321 8.00 8.81 -0.94
N MET A 322 9.25 8.84 -0.47
CA MET A 322 9.71 9.83 0.51
C MET A 322 9.68 11.25 -0.06
N SER A 323 10.08 11.41 -1.32
CA SER A 323 10.00 12.70 -2.02
C SER A 323 8.56 13.18 -2.19
N ALA A 324 7.62 12.30 -2.52
CA ALA A 324 6.20 12.65 -2.64
C ALA A 324 5.60 13.08 -1.30
N TRP A 325 5.96 12.41 -0.20
CA TRP A 325 5.56 12.80 1.16
C TRP A 325 6.00 14.25 1.45
N ALA A 326 7.27 14.56 1.21
CA ALA A 326 7.80 15.90 1.43
C ALA A 326 7.11 16.95 0.54
N ILE A 327 6.80 16.62 -0.71
CA ILE A 327 6.10 17.53 -1.63
C ILE A 327 4.70 17.83 -1.13
N PHE A 328 3.91 16.81 -0.76
CA PHE A 328 2.56 17.01 -0.22
C PHE A 328 2.59 17.95 0.98
N TYR A 329 3.50 17.73 1.91
CA TYR A 329 3.64 18.62 3.04
C TYR A 329 4.01 20.05 2.63
N MET A 330 4.99 20.23 1.72
CA MET A 330 5.45 21.55 1.26
C MET A 330 4.36 22.35 0.53
N ILE A 331 3.41 21.70 -0.11
CA ILE A 331 2.28 22.36 -0.81
C ILE A 331 1.03 22.49 0.08
N GLY A 332 1.08 22.01 1.32
CA GLY A 332 0.03 22.21 2.33
C GLY A 332 -1.12 21.20 2.28
N PHE A 333 -0.86 19.98 1.82
CA PHE A 333 -1.83 18.89 1.84
C PHE A 333 -1.62 17.98 3.03
#